data_3cd786c57bbd8aa594106f9e543b3f5c
#
_entry.id   3cd786c57bbd8aa594106f9e543b3f5c
#
_cell.length_a   1.000
_cell.length_b   1.000
_cell.length_c   1.000
_cell.angle_alpha   90.00
_cell.angle_beta   90.00
_cell.angle_gamma   90.00
#
_symmetry.space_group_name_H-M   'P 1'
#
loop_
_entity.id
_entity.type
_entity.pdbx_description
1 polymer ?
#
loop_
_entity_poly.entity_id
_entity_poly.type
_entity_poly.pdbx_seq_one_letter_code
_entity_poly.pdbx_strand_id
1 'polypeptide(L)'
;NQNSLILPIIGYFPDCIGTYDDMLVSEYIEFFAACYDLHGSKRVKVVADVLDLTDLHHKVDAQVAGLSRGMSQRLSIARVLLHDPKVLLMDEPASGLDPRARVEVRELLRELRRIGKTILISSHILSELAELCDSVGIIEQGKLLFAGSTSEALRRADSGLQYEVNVADRHK
;
A
#
# COMPACT_ATOMS: atom_id res chain seq x y z
N ASN A 1 -25.77 -6.88 -13.24
CA ASN A 1 -24.43 -7.48 -13.19
C ASN A 1 -23.79 -7.10 -11.85
N GLN A 2 -23.52 -8.07 -10.95
CA GLN A 2 -22.99 -7.79 -9.60
C GLN A 2 -21.64 -7.02 -9.65
N ASN A 3 -20.85 -7.21 -10.69
CA ASN A 3 -19.55 -6.53 -10.86
C ASN A 3 -19.71 -4.99 -10.94
N SER A 4 -20.78 -4.47 -11.54
CA SER A 4 -20.99 -3.02 -11.63
C SER A 4 -21.25 -2.34 -10.28
N LEU A 5 -21.64 -3.11 -9.25
CA LEU A 5 -21.88 -2.61 -7.89
C LEU A 5 -20.61 -2.69 -7.01
N ILE A 6 -19.70 -3.61 -7.31
CA ILE A 6 -18.54 -3.91 -6.48
C ILE A 6 -17.32 -3.09 -6.96
N LEU A 7 -17.07 -3.02 -8.26
CA LEU A 7 -15.89 -2.32 -8.80
C LEU A 7 -15.74 -0.87 -8.32
N PRO A 8 -16.79 -0.04 -8.22
CA PRO A 8 -16.65 1.34 -7.76
C PRO A 8 -16.23 1.47 -6.29
N ILE A 9 -16.38 0.42 -5.47
CA ILE A 9 -16.05 0.48 -4.05
C ILE A 9 -14.70 -0.14 -3.72
N ILE A 10 -14.03 -0.77 -4.70
CA ILE A 10 -12.73 -1.42 -4.54
C ILE A 10 -11.65 -0.62 -5.26
N GLY A 11 -10.57 -0.30 -4.55
CA GLY A 11 -9.32 0.17 -5.11
C GLY A 11 -8.30 -0.97 -5.11
N TYR A 12 -7.72 -1.28 -6.27
CA TYR A 12 -6.68 -2.30 -6.38
C TYR A 12 -5.33 -1.67 -6.66
N PHE A 13 -4.36 -2.02 -5.84
CA PHE A 13 -2.97 -1.61 -5.94
C PHE A 13 -2.11 -2.87 -6.15
N PRO A 14 -1.65 -3.16 -7.38
CA PRO A 14 -0.76 -4.29 -7.69
C PRO A 14 0.68 -4.00 -7.25
N ASP A 15 1.50 -5.04 -7.06
CA ASP A 15 2.92 -4.93 -6.74
C ASP A 15 3.72 -4.10 -7.77
N CYS A 16 3.37 -4.24 -9.04
CA CYS A 16 4.01 -3.47 -10.12
C CYS A 16 2.97 -2.62 -10.87
N ILE A 17 3.12 -1.30 -10.73
CA ILE A 17 2.27 -0.35 -11.43
C ILE A 17 3.11 0.32 -12.53
N GLY A 18 2.69 0.16 -13.79
CA GLY A 18 3.26 0.91 -14.90
C GLY A 18 3.04 2.41 -14.72
N THR A 19 4.09 3.20 -14.92
CA THR A 19 4.06 4.66 -14.92
C THR A 19 4.17 5.20 -16.34
N TYR A 20 3.65 6.39 -16.57
CA TYR A 20 3.89 7.15 -17.80
C TYR A 20 5.01 8.15 -17.51
N ASP A 21 6.23 7.76 -17.83
CA ASP A 21 7.45 8.44 -17.39
C ASP A 21 7.58 9.86 -17.93
N ASP A 22 7.05 10.13 -19.12
CA ASP A 22 7.10 11.44 -19.77
C ASP A 22 6.05 12.45 -19.27
N MET A 23 5.16 12.03 -18.37
CA MET A 23 4.12 12.90 -17.81
C MET A 23 4.62 13.63 -16.55
N LEU A 24 4.06 14.83 -16.31
CA LEU A 24 4.14 15.47 -15.01
C LEU A 24 3.23 14.76 -14.00
N VAL A 25 3.53 14.87 -12.71
CA VAL A 25 2.68 14.30 -11.63
C VAL A 25 1.25 14.81 -11.74
N SER A 26 1.07 16.12 -11.97
CA SER A 26 -0.25 16.73 -12.20
C SER A 26 -0.99 16.11 -13.38
N GLU A 27 -0.32 15.98 -14.54
CA GLU A 27 -0.90 15.39 -15.73
C GLU A 27 -1.30 13.93 -15.53
N TYR A 28 -0.45 13.15 -14.85
CA TYR A 28 -0.71 11.76 -14.52
C TYR A 28 -1.97 11.60 -13.67
N ILE A 29 -2.08 12.34 -12.57
CA ILE A 29 -3.25 12.26 -11.68
C ILE A 29 -4.52 12.78 -12.36
N GLU A 30 -4.41 13.87 -13.12
CA GLU A 30 -5.53 14.42 -13.86
C GLU A 30 -6.04 13.48 -14.96
N PHE A 31 -5.14 12.78 -15.65
CA PHE A 31 -5.49 11.76 -16.63
C PHE A 31 -6.34 10.66 -16.01
N PHE A 32 -5.89 10.08 -14.87
CA PHE A 32 -6.66 9.05 -14.19
C PHE A 32 -7.96 9.57 -13.56
N ALA A 33 -7.98 10.81 -13.07
CA ALA A 33 -9.20 11.45 -12.60
C ALA A 33 -10.25 11.56 -13.73
N ALA A 34 -9.82 11.87 -14.95
CA ALA A 34 -10.70 11.87 -16.12
C ALA A 34 -11.20 10.45 -16.46
N CYS A 35 -10.36 9.42 -16.33
CA CYS A 35 -10.77 8.01 -16.52
C CYS A 35 -11.85 7.56 -15.52
N TYR A 36 -11.90 8.16 -14.32
CA TYR A 36 -12.94 7.94 -13.31
C TYR A 36 -14.14 8.90 -13.46
N ASP A 37 -14.28 9.56 -14.60
CA ASP A 37 -15.39 10.48 -14.91
C ASP A 37 -15.53 11.65 -13.91
N LEU A 38 -14.39 12.09 -13.36
CA LEU A 38 -14.34 13.27 -12.51
C LEU A 38 -14.22 14.52 -13.36
N HIS A 39 -15.13 15.50 -13.18
CA HIS A 39 -15.19 16.73 -13.97
C HIS A 39 -15.28 18.00 -13.14
N GLY A 40 -14.89 19.13 -13.72
CA GLY A 40 -15.06 20.47 -13.17
C GLY A 40 -14.42 20.64 -11.78
N SER A 41 -15.08 21.37 -10.91
CA SER A 41 -14.60 21.67 -9.56
C SER A 41 -14.42 20.43 -8.68
N LYS A 42 -15.22 19.37 -8.90
CA LYS A 42 -15.07 18.10 -8.19
C LYS A 42 -13.72 17.44 -8.51
N ARG A 43 -13.31 17.43 -9.79
CA ARG A 43 -12.01 16.88 -10.21
C ARG A 43 -10.87 17.65 -9.56
N VAL A 44 -10.88 18.99 -9.64
CA VAL A 44 -9.85 19.84 -9.05
C VAL A 44 -9.70 19.56 -7.55
N LYS A 45 -10.82 19.48 -6.84
CA LYS A 45 -10.81 19.19 -5.40
C LYS A 45 -10.25 17.80 -5.10
N VAL A 46 -10.74 16.74 -5.77
CA VAL A 46 -10.30 15.36 -5.50
C VAL A 46 -8.81 15.20 -5.83
N VAL A 47 -8.33 15.79 -6.92
CA VAL A 47 -6.90 15.75 -7.28
C VAL A 47 -6.05 16.43 -6.20
N ALA A 48 -6.44 17.60 -5.72
CA ALA A 48 -5.73 18.28 -4.64
C ALA A 48 -5.74 17.43 -3.36
N ASP A 49 -6.91 16.94 -2.94
CA ASP A 49 -7.08 16.15 -1.71
C ASP A 49 -6.21 14.88 -1.72
N VAL A 50 -6.11 14.15 -2.85
CA VAL A 50 -5.28 12.93 -2.91
C VAL A 50 -3.79 13.24 -2.97
N LEU A 51 -3.38 14.34 -3.62
CA LEU A 51 -1.99 14.77 -3.64
C LEU A 51 -1.52 15.25 -2.28
N ASP A 52 -2.36 15.95 -1.53
CA ASP A 52 -2.08 16.38 -0.16
C ASP A 52 -1.98 15.16 0.77
N LEU A 53 -2.95 14.23 0.68
CA LEU A 53 -2.96 13.02 1.50
C LEU A 53 -1.72 12.14 1.28
N THR A 54 -1.20 12.11 0.05
CA THR A 54 -0.01 11.32 -0.31
C THR A 54 1.30 12.10 -0.23
N ASP A 55 1.26 13.35 0.27
CA ASP A 55 2.40 14.26 0.39
C ASP A 55 3.16 14.44 -0.94
N LEU A 56 2.39 14.64 -2.04
CA LEU A 56 2.94 14.86 -3.38
C LEU A 56 2.59 16.22 -3.98
N HIS A 57 1.85 17.06 -3.25
CA HIS A 57 1.45 18.39 -3.73
C HIS A 57 2.68 19.22 -4.16
N HIS A 58 3.78 19.13 -3.42
CA HIS A 58 5.04 19.84 -3.72
C HIS A 58 5.78 19.30 -4.96
N LYS A 59 5.28 18.23 -5.61
CA LYS A 59 5.86 17.57 -6.78
C LYS A 59 4.98 17.62 -8.02
N VAL A 60 3.92 18.43 -8.02
CA VAL A 60 2.94 18.49 -9.13
C VAL A 60 3.58 18.79 -10.49
N ASP A 61 4.63 19.60 -10.52
CA ASP A 61 5.37 20.00 -11.74
C ASP A 61 6.60 19.10 -12.02
N ALA A 62 6.83 18.08 -11.21
CA ALA A 62 7.92 17.14 -11.45
C ALA A 62 7.51 16.07 -12.46
N GLN A 63 8.47 15.61 -13.28
CA GLN A 63 8.26 14.44 -14.12
C GLN A 63 8.13 13.17 -13.28
N VAL A 64 7.22 12.28 -13.68
CA VAL A 64 7.00 10.98 -13.01
C VAL A 64 8.29 10.17 -12.97
N ALA A 65 9.08 10.16 -14.06
CA ALA A 65 10.39 9.51 -14.14
C ALA A 65 11.40 10.04 -13.10
N GLY A 66 11.24 11.27 -12.64
CA GLY A 66 12.15 11.91 -11.66
C GLY A 66 11.78 11.62 -10.19
N LEU A 67 10.73 10.88 -9.93
CA LEU A 67 10.30 10.53 -8.57
C LEU A 67 11.19 9.44 -7.97
N SER A 68 11.44 9.54 -6.66
CA SER A 68 11.99 8.40 -5.91
C SER A 68 11.01 7.23 -5.90
N ARG A 69 11.50 6.01 -5.66
CA ARG A 69 10.64 4.82 -5.57
C ARG A 69 9.48 5.00 -4.57
N GLY A 70 9.75 5.57 -3.39
CA GLY A 70 8.72 5.86 -2.39
C GLY A 70 7.69 6.90 -2.87
N MET A 71 8.13 7.94 -3.60
CA MET A 71 7.21 8.90 -4.21
C MET A 71 6.35 8.26 -5.32
N SER A 72 6.95 7.43 -6.18
CA SER A 72 6.20 6.71 -7.22
C SER A 72 5.16 5.77 -6.61
N GLN A 73 5.51 5.11 -5.49
CA GLN A 73 4.57 4.28 -4.73
C GLN A 73 3.39 5.11 -4.19
N ARG A 74 3.67 6.27 -3.57
CA ARG A 74 2.63 7.17 -3.07
C ARG A 74 1.78 7.76 -4.21
N LEU A 75 2.36 8.07 -5.37
CA LEU A 75 1.63 8.49 -6.56
C LEU A 75 0.67 7.41 -7.06
N SER A 76 1.11 6.16 -7.02
CA SER A 76 0.29 5.02 -7.39
C SER A 76 -0.87 4.80 -6.41
N ILE A 77 -0.65 5.03 -5.10
CA ILE A 77 -1.73 5.04 -4.10
C ILE A 77 -2.69 6.20 -4.37
N ALA A 78 -2.19 7.42 -4.64
CA ALA A 78 -3.01 8.59 -4.99
C ALA A 78 -3.96 8.27 -6.16
N ARG A 79 -3.45 7.62 -7.22
CA ARG A 79 -4.27 7.17 -8.36
C ARG A 79 -5.41 6.25 -7.94
N VAL A 80 -5.14 5.28 -7.08
CA VAL A 80 -6.16 4.32 -6.59
C VAL A 80 -7.21 5.03 -5.75
N LEU A 81 -6.88 6.12 -5.07
CA LEU A 81 -7.80 6.86 -4.21
C LEU A 81 -8.74 7.81 -4.95
N LEU A 82 -8.50 8.12 -6.23
CA LEU A 82 -9.26 9.11 -7.00
C LEU A 82 -10.78 8.83 -7.04
N HIS A 83 -11.20 7.57 -7.09
CA HIS A 83 -12.61 7.18 -7.12
C HIS A 83 -13.21 6.91 -5.73
N ASP A 84 -12.48 7.29 -4.67
CA ASP A 84 -12.88 7.18 -3.26
C ASP A 84 -13.33 5.76 -2.84
N PRO A 85 -12.51 4.71 -3.09
CA PRO A 85 -12.89 3.33 -2.78
C PRO A 85 -13.08 3.15 -1.26
N LYS A 86 -14.01 2.27 -0.88
CA LYS A 86 -14.22 1.88 0.53
C LYS A 86 -13.25 0.78 0.97
N VAL A 87 -12.87 -0.08 0.03
CA VAL A 87 -11.98 -1.21 0.25
C VAL A 87 -10.74 -1.06 -0.63
N LEU A 88 -9.58 -1.18 -0.04
CA LEU A 88 -8.29 -1.18 -0.74
C LEU A 88 -7.70 -2.60 -0.69
N LEU A 89 -7.41 -3.16 -1.86
CA LEU A 89 -6.64 -4.40 -2.01
C LEU A 89 -5.24 -4.02 -2.44
N MET A 90 -4.24 -4.26 -1.61
CA MET A 90 -2.89 -3.78 -1.82
C MET A 90 -1.90 -4.95 -1.81
N ASP A 91 -1.21 -5.13 -2.93
CA ASP A 91 -0.23 -6.19 -3.09
C ASP A 91 1.18 -5.62 -2.83
N GLU A 92 1.82 -6.07 -1.73
CA GLU A 92 3.17 -5.69 -1.32
C GLU A 92 3.44 -4.15 -1.36
N PRO A 93 2.59 -3.28 -0.76
CA PRO A 93 2.66 -1.83 -0.95
C PRO A 93 3.94 -1.17 -0.40
N ALA A 94 4.70 -1.85 0.44
CA ALA A 94 5.97 -1.37 0.99
C ALA A 94 7.20 -2.13 0.47
N SER A 95 7.01 -3.03 -0.52
CA SER A 95 8.08 -3.86 -1.07
C SER A 95 9.16 -3.02 -1.75
N GLY A 96 10.43 -3.37 -1.47
CA GLY A 96 11.60 -2.75 -2.09
C GLY A 96 11.79 -1.26 -1.80
N LEU A 97 11.10 -0.70 -0.82
CA LEU A 97 11.31 0.66 -0.35
C LEU A 97 12.48 0.72 0.65
N ASP A 98 13.18 1.86 0.65
CA ASP A 98 14.12 2.15 1.73
C ASP A 98 13.40 2.33 3.08
N PRO A 99 14.11 2.27 4.22
CA PRO A 99 13.48 2.31 5.54
C PRO A 99 12.63 3.57 5.78
N ARG A 100 13.03 4.72 5.25
CA ARG A 100 12.31 5.98 5.40
C ARG A 100 11.01 5.98 4.60
N ALA A 101 11.09 5.65 3.30
CA ALA A 101 9.92 5.57 2.44
C ALA A 101 8.91 4.53 2.93
N ARG A 102 9.39 3.42 3.52
CA ARG A 102 8.56 2.41 4.15
C ARG A 102 7.76 2.96 5.34
N VAL A 103 8.37 3.78 6.19
CA VAL A 103 7.67 4.48 7.27
C VAL A 103 6.60 5.42 6.69
N GLU A 104 6.95 6.23 5.68
CA GLU A 104 6.03 7.16 5.04
C GLU A 104 4.78 6.45 4.46
N VAL A 105 4.96 5.32 3.78
CA VAL A 105 3.84 4.51 3.26
C VAL A 105 3.00 3.92 4.41
N ARG A 106 3.63 3.42 5.48
CA ARG A 106 2.88 2.91 6.65
C ARG A 106 2.02 3.99 7.30
N GLU A 107 2.55 5.19 7.49
CA GLU A 107 1.77 6.30 8.04
C GLU A 107 0.59 6.68 7.13
N LEU A 108 0.78 6.69 5.81
CA LEU A 108 -0.30 6.88 4.85
C LEU A 108 -1.39 5.80 5.00
N LEU A 109 -1.02 4.53 5.14
CA LEU A 109 -1.99 3.43 5.34
C LEU A 109 -2.74 3.56 6.68
N ARG A 110 -2.06 4.00 7.75
CA ARG A 110 -2.71 4.29 9.04
C ARG A 110 -3.73 5.43 8.90
N GLU A 111 -3.38 6.48 8.17
CA GLU A 111 -4.29 7.60 7.92
C GLU A 111 -5.50 7.16 7.10
N LEU A 112 -5.32 6.37 6.05
CA LEU A 112 -6.41 5.80 5.26
C LEU A 112 -7.36 4.97 6.12
N ARG A 113 -6.84 4.15 7.03
CA ARG A 113 -7.63 3.42 8.03
C ARG A 113 -8.39 4.37 8.96
N ARG A 114 -7.74 5.43 9.47
CA ARG A 114 -8.34 6.44 10.36
C ARG A 114 -9.53 7.15 9.72
N ILE A 115 -9.47 7.42 8.42
CA ILE A 115 -10.59 8.00 7.66
C ILE A 115 -11.63 6.98 7.20
N GLY A 116 -11.56 5.74 7.71
CA GLY A 116 -12.60 4.71 7.54
C GLY A 116 -12.44 3.79 6.33
N LYS A 117 -11.27 3.72 5.69
CA LYS A 117 -11.02 2.73 4.64
C LYS A 117 -10.77 1.35 5.24
N THR A 118 -11.30 0.32 4.59
CA THR A 118 -10.95 -1.08 4.86
C THR A 118 -9.79 -1.46 3.96
N ILE A 119 -8.71 -1.99 4.52
CA ILE A 119 -7.49 -2.29 3.77
C ILE A 119 -7.13 -3.76 3.94
N LEU A 120 -6.99 -4.47 2.82
CA LEU A 120 -6.42 -5.81 2.75
C LEU A 120 -5.04 -5.71 2.09
N ILE A 121 -4.01 -6.10 2.84
CA ILE A 121 -2.61 -6.00 2.41
C ILE A 121 -2.02 -7.40 2.31
N SER A 122 -1.34 -7.72 1.21
CA SER A 122 -0.38 -8.82 1.17
C SER A 122 1.01 -8.31 1.61
N SER A 123 1.74 -9.11 2.35
CA SER A 123 3.15 -8.90 2.66
C SER A 123 3.80 -10.21 3.09
N HIS A 124 5.08 -10.36 2.80
CA HIS A 124 5.91 -11.47 3.27
C HIS A 124 6.62 -11.17 4.60
N ILE A 125 6.40 -9.97 5.18
CA ILE A 125 7.06 -9.52 6.42
C ILE A 125 6.02 -9.42 7.55
N LEU A 126 5.95 -10.45 8.41
CA LEU A 126 4.96 -10.53 9.48
C LEU A 126 5.06 -9.37 10.48
N SER A 127 6.26 -8.90 10.79
CA SER A 127 6.44 -7.76 11.72
C SER A 127 5.84 -6.46 11.19
N GLU A 128 5.86 -6.22 9.89
CA GLU A 128 5.21 -5.06 9.28
C GLU A 128 3.69 -5.15 9.37
N LEU A 129 3.13 -6.34 9.10
CA LEU A 129 1.68 -6.58 9.25
C LEU A 129 1.22 -6.41 10.68
N ALA A 130 2.03 -6.83 11.65
CA ALA A 130 1.71 -6.69 13.07
C ALA A 130 1.57 -5.23 13.53
N GLU A 131 2.29 -4.31 12.90
CA GLU A 131 2.20 -2.89 13.20
C GLU A 131 1.02 -2.17 12.52
N LEU A 132 0.51 -2.73 11.40
CA LEU A 132 -0.50 -2.09 10.56
C LEU A 132 -1.88 -2.73 10.69
N CYS A 133 -1.93 -4.05 10.84
CA CYS A 133 -3.15 -4.84 10.71
C CYS A 133 -3.70 -5.27 12.07
N ASP A 134 -5.03 -5.37 12.17
CA ASP A 134 -5.70 -5.94 13.34
C ASP A 134 -5.72 -7.46 13.29
N SER A 135 -5.81 -8.00 12.07
CA SER A 135 -5.92 -9.44 11.80
C SER A 135 -5.01 -9.82 10.65
N VAL A 136 -4.56 -11.06 10.66
CA VAL A 136 -3.67 -11.63 9.64
C VAL A 136 -4.13 -13.02 9.25
N GLY A 137 -4.00 -13.34 7.95
CA GLY A 137 -4.15 -14.67 7.41
C GLY A 137 -2.81 -15.16 6.87
N ILE A 138 -2.37 -16.35 7.26
CA ILE A 138 -1.15 -16.99 6.74
C ILE A 138 -1.57 -18.05 5.72
N ILE A 139 -1.06 -17.88 4.49
CA ILE A 139 -1.36 -18.78 3.37
C ILE A 139 -0.07 -19.45 2.91
N GLU A 140 -0.10 -20.76 2.73
CA GLU A 140 0.98 -21.54 2.15
C GLU A 140 0.42 -22.55 1.17
N GLN A 141 1.02 -22.63 -0.03
CA GLN A 141 0.59 -23.54 -1.10
C GLN A 141 -0.93 -23.50 -1.40
N GLY A 142 -1.51 -22.29 -1.36
CA GLY A 142 -2.94 -22.07 -1.61
C GLY A 142 -3.87 -22.49 -0.46
N LYS A 143 -3.33 -22.86 0.70
CA LYS A 143 -4.11 -23.22 1.90
C LYS A 143 -3.95 -22.17 2.98
N LEU A 144 -5.08 -21.79 3.59
CA LEU A 144 -5.07 -20.91 4.76
C LEU A 144 -4.66 -21.73 5.99
N LEU A 145 -3.44 -21.46 6.50
CA LEU A 145 -2.88 -22.15 7.67
C LEU A 145 -3.34 -21.52 8.99
N PHE A 146 -3.54 -20.21 8.98
CA PHE A 146 -3.95 -19.44 10.15
C PHE A 146 -4.78 -18.24 9.73
N ALA A 147 -5.78 -17.90 10.53
CA ALA A 147 -6.49 -16.62 10.46
C ALA A 147 -6.82 -16.19 11.90
N GLY A 148 -6.44 -14.97 12.27
CA GLY A 148 -6.65 -14.47 13.63
C GLY A 148 -6.02 -13.11 13.85
N SER A 149 -5.92 -12.70 15.11
CA SER A 149 -5.28 -11.42 15.46
C SER A 149 -3.77 -11.46 15.21
N THR A 150 -3.19 -10.29 14.89
CA THR A 150 -1.73 -10.15 14.71
C THR A 150 -0.96 -10.55 15.97
N SER A 151 -1.49 -10.26 17.16
CA SER A 151 -0.89 -10.66 18.44
C SER A 151 -0.84 -12.18 18.64
N GLU A 152 -1.85 -12.91 18.15
CA GLU A 152 -1.87 -14.37 18.19
C GLU A 152 -0.89 -14.98 17.18
N ALA A 153 -0.81 -14.40 15.97
CA ALA A 153 0.16 -14.84 14.96
C ALA A 153 1.60 -14.68 15.44
N LEU A 154 1.94 -13.54 16.06
CA LEU A 154 3.28 -13.30 16.63
C LEU A 154 3.61 -14.31 17.73
N ARG A 155 2.70 -14.57 18.66
CA ARG A 155 2.92 -15.59 19.71
C ARG A 155 3.18 -16.98 19.15
N ARG A 156 2.50 -17.36 18.05
CA ARG A 156 2.75 -18.63 17.38
C ARG A 156 4.08 -18.67 16.66
N ALA A 157 4.50 -17.55 16.04
CA ALA A 157 5.82 -17.44 15.41
C ALA A 157 6.95 -17.54 16.47
N ASP A 158 6.80 -16.88 17.62
CA ASP A 158 7.78 -16.92 18.72
C ASP A 158 7.84 -18.30 19.41
N SER A 159 6.75 -19.07 19.40
CA SER A 159 6.73 -20.45 19.97
C SER A 159 7.29 -21.52 19.02
N GLY A 160 7.64 -21.15 17.78
CA GLY A 160 8.34 -22.02 16.83
C GLY A 160 9.81 -22.21 17.22
N LEU A 161 10.25 -23.46 17.26
CA LEU A 161 11.59 -24.00 17.54
C LEU A 161 12.74 -22.97 17.60
N GLN A 162 13.14 -22.61 18.80
CA GLN A 162 14.43 -21.96 19.03
C GLN A 162 15.55 -22.96 18.75
N TYR A 163 16.33 -22.70 17.71
CA TYR A 163 17.57 -23.44 17.48
C TYR A 163 18.68 -22.76 18.28
N GLU A 164 19.17 -23.41 19.33
CA GLU A 164 20.38 -23.01 20.02
C GLU A 164 21.59 -23.50 19.20
N VAL A 165 22.27 -22.58 18.52
CA VAL A 165 23.49 -22.90 17.78
C VAL A 165 24.67 -22.79 18.75
N ASN A 166 25.11 -23.92 19.30
CA ASN A 166 26.38 -23.99 20.02
C ASN A 166 27.55 -23.98 19.02
N VAL A 167 28.18 -22.83 18.85
CA VAL A 167 29.45 -22.74 18.10
C VAL A 167 30.55 -23.27 18.98
N ALA A 168 31.01 -24.49 18.68
CA ALA A 168 32.20 -25.02 19.32
C ALA A 168 33.42 -24.22 18.87
N ASP A 169 34.06 -23.52 19.79
CA ASP A 169 35.29 -22.78 19.56
C ASP A 169 36.40 -23.77 19.13
N ARG A 170 36.78 -23.72 17.86
CA ARG A 170 37.96 -24.43 17.36
C ARG A 170 39.19 -23.53 17.55
N HIS A 171 39.66 -23.43 18.77
CA HIS A 171 41.05 -23.07 19.00
C HIS A 171 41.86 -24.39 19.09
N LYS A 172 42.55 -24.71 17.99
CA LYS A 172 43.87 -25.33 17.98
C LYS A 172 44.53 -25.06 16.64
#